data_c7c181008dc5600466bf35d7be073e5b
#
_entry.id   c7c181008dc5600466bf35d7be073e5b
#
_cell.length_a   1.000
_cell.length_b   1.000
_cell.length_c   1.000
_cell.angle_alpha   90.00
_cell.angle_beta   90.00
_cell.angle_gamma   90.00
#
_symmetry.space_group_name_H-M   'P 1'
#
loop_
_entity.id
_entity.type
_entity.pdbx_description
1 polymer ?
#
loop_
_entity_poly.entity_id
_entity_poly.type
_entity_poly.pdbx_seq_one_letter_code
_entity_poly.pdbx_strand_id
1 'polypeptide(L)'
;MDEYIVKAQQIISENIYMTIATSSIDGKPCISPVFFAYDEDYNLFWVSNKESRHSTLIKANSQVAIVIFDSKSPEGDGDGVYF
;
A
#
# COMPACT_ATOMS: atom_id res chain seq x y z
N MET A 1 -0.59 -20.34 -14.37
CA MET A 1 -0.29 -19.28 -13.37
C MET A 1 -1.17 -19.53 -12.15
N ASP A 2 -0.61 -19.34 -10.97
CA ASP A 2 -1.32 -19.51 -9.71
C ASP A 2 -2.51 -18.52 -9.66
N GLU A 3 -3.68 -19.00 -9.25
CA GLU A 3 -4.88 -18.14 -9.16
C GLU A 3 -4.74 -17.02 -8.14
N TYR A 4 -3.95 -17.20 -7.09
CA TYR A 4 -3.68 -16.14 -6.12
C TYR A 4 -2.82 -15.03 -6.71
N ILE A 5 -1.86 -15.37 -7.56
CA ILE A 5 -1.03 -14.38 -8.25
C ILE A 5 -1.88 -13.57 -9.22
N VAL A 6 -2.73 -14.22 -10.00
CA VAL A 6 -3.64 -13.54 -10.94
C VAL A 6 -4.57 -12.60 -10.19
N LYS A 7 -5.12 -13.05 -9.07
CA LYS A 7 -6.03 -12.24 -8.25
C LYS A 7 -5.32 -11.04 -7.64
N ALA A 8 -4.09 -11.21 -7.16
CA ALA A 8 -3.28 -10.12 -6.64
C ALA A 8 -3.01 -9.06 -7.72
N GLN A 9 -2.62 -9.49 -8.92
CA GLN A 9 -2.40 -8.60 -10.05
C GLN A 9 -3.67 -7.84 -10.43
N GLN A 10 -4.82 -8.48 -10.40
CA GLN A 10 -6.10 -7.86 -10.67
C GLN A 10 -6.44 -6.78 -9.62
N ILE A 11 -6.26 -7.08 -8.35
CA ILE A 11 -6.50 -6.13 -7.26
C ILE A 11 -5.61 -4.89 -7.43
N ILE A 12 -4.33 -5.08 -7.72
CA ILE A 12 -3.40 -3.98 -7.92
C ILE A 12 -3.83 -3.12 -9.12
N SER A 13 -4.21 -3.73 -10.23
CA SER A 13 -4.55 -3.00 -11.46
C SER A 13 -5.90 -2.28 -11.38
N GLU A 14 -6.81 -2.73 -10.55
CA GLU A 14 -8.17 -2.17 -10.45
C GLU A 14 -8.30 -1.10 -9.36
N ASN A 15 -7.27 -0.89 -8.55
CA ASN A 15 -7.30 0.08 -7.46
C ASN A 15 -6.28 1.18 -7.69
N ILE A 16 -6.58 2.38 -7.20
CA ILE A 16 -5.74 3.56 -7.38
C ILE A 16 -5.13 4.05 -6.07
N TYR A 17 -5.67 3.60 -4.94
CA TYR A 17 -5.15 3.93 -3.61
C TYR A 17 -4.54 2.71 -2.96
N MET A 18 -3.45 2.92 -2.26
CA MET A 18 -2.92 1.95 -1.30
C MET A 18 -2.90 2.58 0.07
N THR A 19 -2.97 1.75 1.09
CA THR A 19 -2.81 2.19 2.48
C THR A 19 -1.40 1.86 2.92
N ILE A 20 -0.66 2.88 3.33
CA ILE A 20 0.72 2.72 3.80
C ILE A 20 0.79 2.93 5.30
N ALA A 21 1.36 1.98 6.00
CA ALA A 21 1.63 2.06 7.42
C ALA A 21 3.11 2.35 7.64
N THR A 22 3.38 3.35 8.45
CA THR A 22 4.74 3.78 8.80
C THR A 22 4.87 3.82 10.32
N SER A 23 6.09 3.92 10.82
CA SER A 23 6.29 4.08 12.26
C SER A 23 7.48 5.00 12.51
N SER A 24 7.45 5.69 13.64
CA SER A 24 8.58 6.45 14.12
C SER A 24 9.67 5.50 14.68
N ILE A 25 10.85 6.05 14.94
CA ILE A 25 11.96 5.28 15.51
C ILE A 25 11.58 4.69 16.87
N ASP A 26 10.75 5.40 17.63
CA ASP A 26 10.26 4.94 18.95
C ASP A 26 8.99 4.10 18.87
N GLY A 27 8.57 3.70 17.66
CA GLY A 27 7.49 2.73 17.48
C GLY A 27 6.09 3.29 17.38
N LYS A 28 5.91 4.61 17.23
CA LYS A 28 4.58 5.18 17.05
C LYS A 28 4.08 4.93 15.63
N PRO A 29 2.95 4.24 15.45
CA PRO A 29 2.44 3.95 14.11
C PRO A 29 1.74 5.15 13.48
N CYS A 30 1.75 5.17 12.15
CA CYS A 30 0.99 6.12 11.34
C CYS A 30 0.47 5.38 10.12
N ILE A 31 -0.70 5.75 9.63
CA ILE A 31 -1.33 5.11 8.48
C ILE A 31 -1.91 6.19 7.56
N SER A 32 -1.75 6.02 6.25
CA SER A 32 -2.23 6.98 5.26
C SER A 32 -2.64 6.29 3.97
N PRO A 33 -3.75 6.73 3.33
CA PRO A 33 -4.05 6.34 1.96
C PRO A 33 -3.23 7.22 1.01
N VAL A 34 -2.66 6.64 -0.03
CA VAL A 34 -1.92 7.38 -1.06
C VAL A 34 -2.25 6.83 -2.45
N PHE A 35 -2.26 7.68 -3.46
CA PHE A 35 -2.28 7.24 -4.85
C PHE A 35 -1.00 6.49 -5.16
N PHE A 36 -1.10 5.44 -5.96
CA PHE A 36 0.09 4.69 -6.33
C PHE A 36 0.12 4.36 -7.82
N ALA A 37 1.33 4.12 -8.30
CA ALA A 37 1.62 3.51 -9.60
C ALA A 37 2.52 2.32 -9.36
N TYR A 38 2.65 1.46 -10.35
CA TYR A 38 3.52 0.29 -10.26
C TYR A 38 4.12 -0.03 -11.62
N ASP A 39 5.28 -0.69 -11.61
CA ASP A 39 5.94 -1.14 -12.83
C ASP A 39 5.71 -2.64 -13.07
N GLU A 40 6.36 -3.19 -14.09
CA GLU A 40 6.22 -4.59 -14.46
C GLU A 40 6.69 -5.56 -13.36
N ASP A 41 7.58 -5.12 -12.50
CA ASP A 41 8.12 -5.91 -11.39
C ASP A 41 7.38 -5.68 -10.08
N TYR A 42 6.25 -4.95 -10.15
CA TYR A 42 5.45 -4.58 -8.99
C TYR A 42 6.19 -3.76 -7.94
N ASN A 43 7.13 -2.94 -8.38
CA ASN A 43 7.65 -1.87 -7.55
C ASN A 43 6.58 -0.79 -7.44
N LEU A 44 6.29 -0.36 -6.22
CA LEU A 44 5.23 0.62 -5.96
C LEU A 44 5.83 2.00 -5.83
N PHE A 45 5.17 2.96 -6.46
CA PHE A 45 5.57 4.36 -6.47
C PHE A 45 4.40 5.22 -6.03
N TRP A 46 4.67 6.25 -5.25
CA TRP A 46 3.65 7.24 -4.89
C TRP A 46 4.28 8.62 -4.80
N VAL A 47 3.44 9.64 -4.97
CA VAL A 47 3.85 11.04 -4.83
C VAL A 47 3.15 11.62 -3.62
N SER A 48 3.92 12.21 -2.72
CA SER A 48 3.39 12.91 -1.57
C SER A 48 4.25 14.11 -1.25
N ASN A 49 3.69 15.06 -0.49
CA ASN A 49 4.47 16.17 0.01
C ASN A 49 5.56 15.62 0.94
N LYS A 50 6.82 15.99 0.67
CA LYS A 50 7.96 15.55 1.48
C LYS A 50 7.90 15.98 2.94
N GLU A 51 7.08 16.99 3.24
CA GLU A 51 6.84 17.49 4.60
C GLU A 51 5.67 16.78 5.28
N SER A 52 4.97 15.89 4.58
CA SER A 52 3.89 15.12 5.19
C SER A 52 4.43 14.19 6.29
N ARG A 53 3.56 13.84 7.23
CA ARG A 53 3.96 12.99 8.36
C ARG A 53 4.51 11.64 7.88
N HIS A 54 3.84 10.99 6.93
CA HIS A 54 4.33 9.68 6.45
C HIS A 54 5.67 9.79 5.73
N SER A 55 5.92 10.86 4.96
CA SER A 55 7.21 11.07 4.30
C SER A 55 8.33 11.31 5.31
N THR A 56 8.06 12.08 6.35
CA THR A 56 9.01 12.34 7.43
C THR A 56 9.33 11.05 8.19
N LEU A 57 8.33 10.23 8.48
CA LEU A 57 8.52 8.97 9.19
C LEU A 57 9.33 7.96 8.36
N ILE A 58 9.11 7.91 7.05
CA ILE A 58 9.86 7.01 6.15
C ILE A 58 11.33 7.38 6.10
N LYS A 59 11.67 8.65 6.13
CA LYS A 59 13.07 9.09 6.20
C LYS A 59 13.79 8.60 7.45
N ALA A 60 13.08 8.57 8.58
CA ALA A 60 13.63 8.13 9.84
C ALA A 60 13.62 6.59 9.98
N ASN A 61 12.61 5.95 9.43
CA ASN A 61 12.46 4.50 9.47
C ASN A 61 11.86 4.04 8.13
N SER A 62 12.68 3.40 7.32
CA SER A 62 12.29 2.98 5.97
C SER A 62 11.42 1.72 5.93
N GLN A 63 11.20 1.07 7.06
CA GLN A 63 10.33 -0.10 7.10
C GLN A 63 8.87 0.31 7.10
N VAL A 64 8.13 -0.17 6.10
CA VAL A 64 6.72 0.17 5.90
C VAL A 64 5.93 -1.10 5.62
N ALA A 65 4.63 -1.04 5.86
CA ALA A 65 3.70 -2.07 5.44
C ALA A 65 2.64 -1.45 4.55
N ILE A 66 2.19 -2.18 3.54
CA ILE A 66 1.25 -1.67 2.55
C ILE A 66 0.16 -2.71 2.35
N VAL A 67 -1.09 -2.24 2.18
CA VAL A 67 -2.19 -3.09 1.74
C VAL A 67 -2.94 -2.40 0.60
N ILE A 68 -3.32 -3.19 -0.39
CA ILE A 68 -4.19 -2.78 -1.49
C ILE A 68 -5.37 -3.75 -1.48
N PHE A 69 -6.59 -3.22 -1.44
CA PHE A 69 -7.79 -4.04 -1.44
C PHE A 69 -8.94 -3.33 -2.14
N ASP A 70 -9.91 -4.10 -2.61
CA ASP A 70 -11.12 -3.57 -3.22
C ASP A 70 -12.18 -3.35 -2.12
N SER A 71 -12.41 -2.10 -1.77
CA SER A 71 -13.39 -1.72 -0.75
C SER A 71 -14.84 -1.94 -1.20
N LYS A 72 -15.06 -2.22 -2.49
CA LYS A 72 -16.39 -2.47 -3.05
C LYS A 72 -16.78 -3.94 -3.05
N SER A 73 -15.87 -4.84 -2.66
CA SER A 73 -16.18 -6.26 -2.55
C SER A 73 -17.25 -6.49 -1.50
N PRO A 74 -18.17 -7.46 -1.73
CA PRO A 74 -19.17 -7.79 -0.73
C PRO A 74 -18.55 -8.21 0.61
N GLU A 75 -19.26 -7.97 1.68
CA GLU A 75 -18.81 -8.35 3.01
C GLU A 75 -18.52 -9.86 3.07
N GLY A 76 -17.38 -10.21 3.61
CA GLY A 76 -16.93 -11.59 3.70
C GLY A 76 -16.19 -12.11 2.46
N ASP A 77 -16.15 -11.34 1.38
CA ASP A 77 -15.57 -11.73 0.09
C ASP A 77 -14.33 -10.90 -0.27
N GLY A 78 -13.85 -10.09 0.66
CA GLY A 78 -12.74 -9.19 0.42
C GLY A 78 -11.40 -9.90 0.44
N ASP A 79 -10.53 -9.55 -0.50
CA ASP A 79 -9.14 -9.97 -0.57
C ASP A 79 -8.23 -8.75 -0.53
N GLY A 80 -7.04 -8.93 0.02
CA GLY A 80 -6.04 -7.88 0.07
C GLY A 80 -4.69 -8.35 -0.42
N VAL A 81 -3.89 -7.42 -0.95
CA VAL A 81 -2.51 -7.64 -1.33
C VAL A 81 -1.63 -6.88 -0.34
N TYR A 82 -0.77 -7.60 0.36
CA TYR A 82 0.06 -7.07 1.43
C TYR A 82 1.53 -7.03 0.98
N PHE A 83 2.19 -5.97 1.35
CA PHE A 83 3.62 -5.79 1.07
C PHE A 83 4.39 -5.54 2.36
#